data_2be761c2966ae1445a2bb384f843c465
#
_entry.id   2be761c2966ae1445a2bb384f843c465
#
_cell.length_a   1.000
_cell.length_b   1.000
_cell.length_c   1.000
_cell.angle_alpha   90.00
_cell.angle_beta   90.00
_cell.angle_gamma   90.00
#
_symmetry.space_group_name_H-M   'P 1'
#
loop_
_entity.id
_entity.type
_entity.pdbx_description
1 polymer ?
#
loop_
_entity_poly.entity_id
_entity_poly.type
_entity_poly.pdbx_seq_one_letter_code
_entity_poly.pdbx_strand_id
1 'polypeptide(L)'
;MDVTAEAVRQQMARLHADGLVDSESRSAGRGRPTQIWFLTEAGHARFPDTHAEMTVQMIGAVRQVFGEEGVDKLIQVREAAMLGSYREAMRGANSLKGRLERLAEVRSAEGYMAELRKDGADFLFIENHCPICSAAKACMGFCRSELELFNKVLGDEVVVEREEHILTGARRCAYRVRKRGPAARS
;
A
#
# COMPACT_ATOMS: atom_id res chain seq x y z
N MET A 1 3.44 26.95 31.30
CA MET A 1 3.44 28.06 30.34
C MET A 1 2.06 28.66 30.30
N ASP A 2 1.90 29.89 30.77
CA ASP A 2 0.62 30.59 30.67
C ASP A 2 0.46 31.15 29.26
N VAL A 3 -0.39 30.55 28.46
CA VAL A 3 -0.70 31.01 27.12
C VAL A 3 -1.95 31.88 27.17
N THR A 4 -1.88 33.09 26.63
CA THR A 4 -3.04 34.02 26.63
C THR A 4 -4.15 33.52 25.70
N ALA A 5 -5.41 33.82 26.01
CA ALA A 5 -6.56 33.45 25.16
C ALA A 5 -6.43 34.01 23.73
N GLU A 6 -5.77 35.17 23.58
CA GLU A 6 -5.51 35.75 22.26
C GLU A 6 -4.49 34.93 21.46
N ALA A 7 -3.40 34.49 22.09
CA ALA A 7 -2.41 33.64 21.43
C ALA A 7 -3.02 32.30 21.00
N VAL A 8 -3.91 31.71 21.80
CA VAL A 8 -4.65 30.50 21.41
C VAL A 8 -5.53 30.75 20.19
N ARG A 9 -6.30 31.87 20.16
CA ARG A 9 -7.14 32.21 19.01
C ARG A 9 -6.33 32.38 17.72
N GLN A 10 -5.20 33.09 17.80
CA GLN A 10 -4.32 33.27 16.64
C GLN A 10 -3.75 31.94 16.14
N GLN A 11 -3.35 31.06 17.04
CA GLN A 11 -2.85 29.73 16.69
C GLN A 11 -3.95 28.88 16.02
N MET A 12 -5.17 28.87 16.59
CA MET A 12 -6.29 28.13 16.01
C MET A 12 -6.67 28.68 14.63
N ALA A 13 -6.63 30.01 14.43
CA ALA A 13 -6.89 30.62 13.12
C ALA A 13 -5.84 30.18 12.06
N ARG A 14 -4.58 30.08 12.45
CA ARG A 14 -3.52 29.56 11.55
C ARG A 14 -3.73 28.09 11.20
N LEU A 15 -3.97 27.24 12.19
CA LEU A 15 -4.24 25.82 11.97
C LEU A 15 -5.48 25.59 11.09
N HIS A 16 -6.48 26.43 11.23
CA HIS A 16 -7.68 26.41 10.38
C HIS A 16 -7.35 26.85 8.93
N ALA A 17 -6.58 27.92 8.77
CA ALA A 17 -6.12 28.37 7.45
C ALA A 17 -5.26 27.32 6.74
N ASP A 18 -4.47 26.55 7.52
CA ASP A 18 -3.67 25.42 7.03
C ASP A 18 -4.51 24.14 6.80
N GLY A 19 -5.82 24.18 7.08
CA GLY A 19 -6.74 23.06 6.91
C GLY A 19 -6.53 21.89 7.91
N LEU A 20 -5.80 22.13 9.01
CA LEU A 20 -5.48 21.10 10.01
C LEU A 20 -6.53 20.95 11.11
N VAL A 21 -7.31 22.00 11.36
CA VAL A 21 -8.46 21.99 12.27
C VAL A 21 -9.66 22.63 11.60
N ASP A 22 -10.85 22.25 12.06
CA ASP A 22 -12.11 22.89 11.72
C ASP A 22 -12.89 23.17 12.99
N SER A 23 -14.00 23.90 12.92
CA SER A 23 -14.75 24.28 14.09
C SER A 23 -16.26 24.26 13.85
N GLU A 24 -17.00 23.89 14.89
CA GLU A 24 -18.45 24.04 14.94
C GLU A 24 -18.87 25.01 16.05
N SER A 25 -19.95 25.75 15.78
CA SER A 25 -20.55 26.63 16.78
C SER A 25 -21.64 25.88 17.54
N ARG A 26 -21.47 25.69 18.85
CA ARG A 26 -22.45 25.01 19.70
C ARG A 26 -23.11 25.99 20.64
N SER A 27 -24.44 26.15 20.54
CA SER A 27 -25.23 26.93 21.46
C SER A 27 -25.64 26.07 22.66
N ALA A 28 -25.30 26.51 23.87
CA ALA A 28 -25.67 25.85 25.15
C ALA A 28 -26.64 26.70 25.95
N GLY A 29 -27.73 27.16 25.35
CA GLY A 29 -28.74 27.99 26.02
C GLY A 29 -28.54 29.49 25.83
N ARG A 30 -28.88 30.33 26.91
CA ARG A 30 -28.69 31.80 26.86
C ARG A 30 -27.19 32.14 26.97
N GLY A 31 -26.61 32.77 25.93
CA GLY A 31 -25.22 33.19 25.93
C GLY A 31 -24.63 33.18 24.49
N ARG A 32 -23.39 33.66 24.37
CA ARG A 32 -22.65 33.59 23.10
C ARG A 32 -22.33 32.13 22.77
N PRO A 33 -22.58 31.64 21.53
CA PRO A 33 -22.21 30.27 21.15
C PRO A 33 -20.74 30.00 21.40
N THR A 34 -20.44 28.81 21.89
CA THR A 34 -19.06 28.33 22.08
C THR A 34 -18.57 27.68 20.80
N GLN A 35 -17.39 28.08 20.34
CA GLN A 35 -16.72 27.47 19.22
C GLN A 35 -15.94 26.23 19.70
N ILE A 36 -16.25 25.07 19.15
CA ILE A 36 -15.57 23.81 19.42
C ILE A 36 -14.69 23.48 18.22
N TRP A 37 -13.41 23.28 18.49
CA TRP A 37 -12.41 22.95 17.48
C TRP A 37 -12.18 21.45 17.46
N PHE A 38 -11.97 20.90 16.26
CA PHE A 38 -11.62 19.50 16.07
C PHE A 38 -10.60 19.37 14.93
N LEU A 39 -9.83 18.28 14.95
CA LEU A 39 -8.88 17.97 13.89
C LEU A 39 -9.60 17.53 12.60
N THR A 40 -9.13 18.02 11.48
CA THR A 40 -9.48 17.49 10.17
C THR A 40 -8.69 16.19 9.91
N GLU A 41 -8.99 15.50 8.80
CA GLU A 41 -8.18 14.35 8.33
C GLU A 41 -6.71 14.74 8.13
N ALA A 42 -6.45 15.91 7.52
CA ALA A 42 -5.11 16.45 7.37
C ALA A 42 -4.44 16.78 8.72
N GLY A 43 -5.22 17.19 9.72
CA GLY A 43 -4.75 17.40 11.08
C GLY A 43 -4.36 16.09 11.76
N HIS A 44 -5.18 15.05 11.64
CA HIS A 44 -4.87 13.72 12.14
C HIS A 44 -3.60 13.14 11.51
N ALA A 45 -3.39 13.34 10.21
CA ALA A 45 -2.20 12.88 9.49
C ALA A 45 -0.86 13.50 9.97
N ARG A 46 -0.91 14.53 10.82
CA ARG A 46 0.29 15.12 11.46
C ARG A 46 0.79 14.36 12.67
N PHE A 47 0.00 13.44 13.21
CA PHE A 47 0.41 12.61 14.34
C PHE A 47 1.15 11.36 13.84
N PRO A 48 2.02 10.76 14.68
CA PRO A 48 2.69 9.51 14.32
C PRO A 48 1.69 8.42 13.95
N ASP A 49 1.96 7.78 12.81
CA ASP A 49 1.19 6.62 12.34
C ASP A 49 1.85 5.34 12.84
N THR A 50 1.14 4.55 13.65
CA THR A 50 1.61 3.27 14.22
C THR A 50 0.99 2.06 13.52
N HIS A 51 0.30 2.22 12.39
CA HIS A 51 -0.35 1.10 11.69
C HIS A 51 0.65 0.02 11.27
N ALA A 52 1.86 0.40 10.85
CA ALA A 52 2.90 -0.55 10.50
C ALA A 52 3.32 -1.43 11.69
N GLU A 53 3.51 -0.82 12.87
CA GLU A 53 3.84 -1.54 14.10
C GLU A 53 2.70 -2.45 14.54
N MET A 54 1.47 -1.94 14.55
CA MET A 54 0.27 -2.73 14.86
C MET A 54 0.12 -3.92 13.92
N THR A 55 0.37 -3.75 12.62
CA THR A 55 0.35 -4.85 11.64
C THR A 55 1.37 -5.94 12.02
N VAL A 56 2.59 -5.58 12.40
CA VAL A 56 3.62 -6.53 12.83
C VAL A 56 3.17 -7.27 14.10
N GLN A 57 2.61 -6.55 15.07
CA GLN A 57 2.07 -7.14 16.31
C GLN A 57 0.93 -8.13 16.01
N MET A 58 0.01 -7.78 15.09
CA MET A 58 -1.08 -8.68 14.68
C MET A 58 -0.55 -9.95 13.99
N ILE A 59 0.43 -9.84 13.10
CA ILE A 59 1.08 -11.01 12.48
C ILE A 59 1.72 -11.90 13.56
N GLY A 60 2.40 -11.29 14.53
CA GLY A 60 2.98 -11.99 15.68
C GLY A 60 1.93 -12.71 16.54
N ALA A 61 0.82 -12.04 16.83
CA ALA A 61 -0.30 -12.62 17.58
C ALA A 61 -0.95 -13.81 16.83
N VAL A 62 -1.17 -13.69 15.51
CA VAL A 62 -1.66 -14.81 14.70
C VAL A 62 -0.71 -16.00 14.76
N ARG A 63 0.60 -15.75 14.65
CA ARG A 63 1.62 -16.80 14.76
C ARG A 63 1.61 -17.47 16.13
N GLN A 64 1.46 -16.69 17.20
CA GLN A 64 1.42 -17.19 18.57
C GLN A 64 0.19 -18.05 18.86
N VAL A 65 -0.99 -17.64 18.36
CA VAL A 65 -2.27 -18.31 18.65
C VAL A 65 -2.54 -19.48 17.70
N PHE A 66 -2.20 -19.34 16.42
CA PHE A 66 -2.56 -20.29 15.36
C PHE A 66 -1.37 -20.94 14.66
N GLY A 67 -0.14 -20.66 15.07
CA GLY A 67 1.09 -21.18 14.46
C GLY A 67 1.38 -20.57 13.09
N GLU A 68 2.39 -21.08 12.40
CA GLU A 68 2.75 -20.64 11.03
C GLU A 68 1.64 -20.93 10.02
N GLU A 69 0.88 -22.01 10.20
CA GLU A 69 -0.28 -22.34 9.36
C GLU A 69 -1.33 -21.22 9.38
N GLY A 70 -1.53 -20.59 10.55
CA GLY A 70 -2.44 -19.43 10.68
C GLY A 70 -1.97 -18.24 9.86
N VAL A 71 -0.65 -17.97 9.87
CA VAL A 71 -0.05 -16.89 9.06
C VAL A 71 -0.16 -17.22 7.56
N ASP A 72 0.08 -18.44 7.16
CA ASP A 72 -0.05 -18.87 5.76
C ASP A 72 -1.50 -18.73 5.27
N LYS A 73 -2.48 -19.11 6.08
CA LYS A 73 -3.91 -18.90 5.76
C LYS A 73 -4.25 -17.42 5.59
N LEU A 74 -3.74 -16.55 6.46
CA LEU A 74 -3.91 -15.11 6.35
C LEU A 74 -3.37 -14.57 5.02
N ILE A 75 -2.17 -15.01 4.63
CA ILE A 75 -1.55 -14.64 3.36
C ILE A 75 -2.38 -15.12 2.16
N GLN A 76 -2.87 -16.36 2.19
CA GLN A 76 -3.72 -16.92 1.13
C GLN A 76 -5.04 -16.14 0.95
N VAL A 77 -5.69 -15.76 2.05
CA VAL A 77 -6.93 -14.96 2.01
C VAL A 77 -6.65 -13.59 1.38
N ARG A 78 -5.56 -12.93 1.79
CA ARG A 78 -5.14 -11.66 1.19
C ARG A 78 -4.84 -11.81 -0.31
N GLU A 79 -4.08 -12.81 -0.68
CA GLU A 79 -3.72 -13.10 -2.08
C GLU A 79 -4.97 -13.32 -2.94
N ALA A 80 -5.94 -14.11 -2.46
CA ALA A 80 -7.18 -14.39 -3.17
C ALA A 80 -7.99 -13.10 -3.42
N ALA A 81 -8.09 -12.23 -2.42
CA ALA A 81 -8.76 -10.93 -2.55
C ALA A 81 -8.06 -10.03 -3.58
N MET A 82 -6.73 -9.91 -3.53
CA MET A 82 -5.94 -9.13 -4.48
C MET A 82 -6.03 -9.69 -5.89
N LEU A 83 -6.00 -11.02 -6.06
CA LEU A 83 -6.12 -11.66 -7.37
C LEU A 83 -7.44 -11.31 -8.05
N GLY A 84 -8.54 -11.30 -7.30
CA GLY A 84 -9.86 -10.89 -7.79
C GLY A 84 -9.86 -9.43 -8.26
N SER A 85 -9.36 -8.53 -7.44
CA SER A 85 -9.25 -7.09 -7.73
C SER A 85 -8.37 -6.81 -8.96
N TYR A 86 -7.20 -7.45 -9.06
CA TYR A 86 -6.27 -7.24 -10.16
C TYR A 86 -6.79 -7.80 -11.49
N ARG A 87 -7.45 -8.95 -11.47
CA ARG A 87 -8.12 -9.50 -12.67
C ARG A 87 -9.20 -8.55 -13.18
N GLU A 88 -9.96 -7.94 -12.29
CA GLU A 88 -10.97 -6.95 -12.67
C GLU A 88 -10.32 -5.72 -13.30
N ALA A 89 -9.28 -5.17 -12.68
CA ALA A 89 -8.55 -4.01 -13.20
C ALA A 89 -7.92 -4.26 -14.58
N MET A 90 -7.54 -5.51 -14.87
CA MET A 90 -6.95 -5.91 -16.17
C MET A 90 -7.99 -6.28 -17.23
N ARG A 91 -9.29 -6.24 -16.90
CA ARG A 91 -10.35 -6.57 -17.86
C ARG A 91 -10.27 -5.69 -19.10
N GLY A 92 -10.27 -6.31 -20.29
CA GLY A 92 -10.14 -5.62 -21.58
C GLY A 92 -8.70 -5.29 -22.01
N ALA A 93 -7.69 -5.56 -21.20
CA ALA A 93 -6.30 -5.43 -21.62
C ALA A 93 -5.84 -6.66 -22.42
N ASN A 94 -5.89 -6.56 -23.76
CA ASN A 94 -5.65 -7.68 -24.69
C ASN A 94 -4.16 -7.94 -24.99
N SER A 95 -3.23 -7.14 -24.49
CA SER A 95 -1.79 -7.31 -24.69
C SER A 95 -1.04 -7.39 -23.36
N LEU A 96 0.11 -8.08 -23.35
CA LEU A 96 0.97 -8.12 -22.18
C LEU A 96 1.35 -6.71 -21.70
N LYS A 97 1.71 -5.82 -22.64
CA LYS A 97 2.02 -4.43 -22.31
C LYS A 97 0.83 -3.75 -21.61
N GLY A 98 -0.37 -3.86 -22.16
CA GLY A 98 -1.57 -3.25 -21.57
C GLY A 98 -1.89 -3.83 -20.19
N ARG A 99 -1.72 -5.14 -19.96
CA ARG A 99 -1.87 -5.75 -18.62
C ARG A 99 -0.86 -5.21 -17.64
N LEU A 100 0.40 -5.05 -18.04
CA LEU A 100 1.46 -4.48 -17.20
C LEU A 100 1.24 -3.00 -16.89
N GLU A 101 0.72 -2.21 -17.82
CA GLU A 101 0.35 -0.82 -17.60
C GLU A 101 -0.77 -0.72 -16.55
N ARG A 102 -1.82 -1.55 -16.66
CA ARG A 102 -2.89 -1.63 -15.66
C ARG A 102 -2.38 -2.09 -14.30
N LEU A 103 -1.46 -3.06 -14.27
CA LEU A 103 -0.83 -3.49 -13.03
C LEU A 103 -0.07 -2.33 -12.37
N ALA A 104 0.69 -1.55 -13.15
CA ALA A 104 1.43 -0.40 -12.64
C ALA A 104 0.49 0.68 -12.08
N GLU A 105 -0.65 0.95 -12.73
CA GLU A 105 -1.67 1.87 -12.24
C GLU A 105 -2.22 1.42 -10.88
N VAL A 106 -2.64 0.15 -10.75
CA VAL A 106 -3.17 -0.41 -9.49
C VAL A 106 -2.10 -0.36 -8.39
N ARG A 107 -0.90 -0.83 -8.67
CA ARG A 107 0.20 -0.84 -7.68
C ARG A 107 0.60 0.57 -7.26
N SER A 108 0.55 1.54 -8.18
CA SER A 108 0.80 2.94 -7.83
C SER A 108 -0.29 3.52 -6.92
N ALA A 109 -1.56 3.18 -7.17
CA ALA A 109 -2.68 3.56 -6.29
C ALA A 109 -2.56 2.92 -4.89
N GLU A 110 -1.97 1.72 -4.79
CA GLU A 110 -1.66 1.03 -3.53
C GLU A 110 -0.38 1.56 -2.84
N GLY A 111 0.31 2.54 -3.42
CA GLY A 111 1.48 3.20 -2.83
C GLY A 111 2.84 2.60 -3.18
N TYR A 112 2.93 1.67 -4.12
CA TYR A 112 4.22 1.04 -4.49
C TYR A 112 5.09 1.91 -5.41
N MET A 113 4.60 3.02 -5.93
CA MET A 113 5.29 3.87 -6.91
C MET A 113 5.79 3.04 -8.09
N ALA A 114 4.84 2.30 -8.71
CA ALA A 114 5.14 1.34 -9.75
C ALA A 114 5.38 2.02 -11.10
N GLU A 115 6.33 1.49 -11.87
CA GLU A 115 6.63 1.94 -13.22
C GLU A 115 6.94 0.75 -14.13
N LEU A 116 6.64 0.91 -15.41
CA LEU A 116 6.92 -0.08 -16.45
C LEU A 116 7.98 0.46 -17.39
N ARG A 117 9.04 -0.32 -17.63
CA ARG A 117 10.06 -0.02 -18.64
C ARG A 117 10.15 -1.15 -19.66
N LYS A 118 10.35 -0.79 -20.92
CA LYS A 118 10.70 -1.74 -21.98
C LYS A 118 12.20 -2.02 -21.91
N ASP A 119 12.60 -3.28 -21.96
CA ASP A 119 13.99 -3.71 -21.95
C ASP A 119 14.20 -4.82 -23.01
N GLY A 120 14.63 -4.41 -24.20
CA GLY A 120 14.75 -5.31 -25.34
C GLY A 120 13.43 -5.97 -25.72
N ALA A 121 13.38 -7.30 -25.70
CA ALA A 121 12.16 -8.08 -25.91
C ALA A 121 11.28 -8.16 -24.67
N ASP A 122 11.84 -7.94 -23.48
CA ASP A 122 11.20 -8.08 -22.17
C ASP A 122 10.63 -6.75 -21.66
N PHE A 123 10.03 -6.83 -20.47
CA PHE A 123 9.63 -5.69 -19.68
C PHE A 123 10.30 -5.75 -18.29
N LEU A 124 10.63 -4.60 -17.74
CA LEU A 124 11.02 -4.43 -16.36
C LEU A 124 9.89 -3.72 -15.62
N PHE A 125 9.26 -4.42 -14.70
CA PHE A 125 8.25 -3.89 -13.80
C PHE A 125 8.95 -3.51 -12.50
N ILE A 126 8.83 -2.25 -12.08
CA ILE A 126 9.62 -1.68 -10.98
C ILE A 126 8.68 -1.12 -9.94
N GLU A 127 8.97 -1.37 -8.67
CA GLU A 127 8.30 -0.79 -7.50
C GLU A 127 9.33 -0.03 -6.67
N ASN A 128 9.28 1.30 -6.72
CA ASN A 128 10.24 2.17 -6.07
C ASN A 128 10.00 2.33 -4.57
N HIS A 129 8.83 1.94 -4.07
CA HIS A 129 8.44 1.94 -2.67
C HIS A 129 7.73 0.62 -2.32
N CYS A 130 7.81 0.19 -1.06
CA CYS A 130 7.10 -0.98 -0.55
C CYS A 130 6.24 -0.56 0.66
N PRO A 131 4.93 -0.33 0.50
CA PRO A 131 4.04 0.10 1.58
C PRO A 131 3.83 -0.99 2.64
N ILE A 132 4.05 -2.26 2.29
CA ILE A 132 3.96 -3.40 3.21
C ILE A 132 5.32 -3.83 3.80
N CYS A 133 6.35 -2.98 3.71
CA CYS A 133 7.72 -3.35 4.08
C CYS A 133 7.83 -3.92 5.51
N SER A 134 7.11 -3.35 6.46
CA SER A 134 7.10 -3.82 7.86
C SER A 134 6.50 -5.23 8.00
N ALA A 135 5.36 -5.50 7.36
CA ALA A 135 4.74 -6.82 7.33
C ALA A 135 5.64 -7.84 6.63
N ALA A 136 6.24 -7.46 5.51
CA ALA A 136 7.13 -8.32 4.74
C ALA A 136 8.43 -8.67 5.48
N LYS A 137 8.96 -7.76 6.31
CA LYS A 137 10.08 -8.04 7.24
C LYS A 137 9.66 -9.01 8.34
N ALA A 138 8.45 -8.91 8.87
CA ALA A 138 7.92 -9.80 9.89
C ALA A 138 7.60 -11.21 9.33
N CYS A 139 7.22 -11.28 8.05
CA CYS A 139 6.96 -12.55 7.35
C CYS A 139 7.24 -12.43 5.85
N MET A 140 8.29 -13.09 5.37
CA MET A 140 8.68 -13.14 3.94
C MET A 140 7.62 -13.75 3.03
N GLY A 141 6.66 -14.49 3.59
CA GLY A 141 5.53 -15.07 2.88
C GLY A 141 4.73 -14.03 2.10
N PHE A 142 4.61 -12.80 2.60
CA PHE A 142 3.96 -11.70 1.89
C PHE A 142 4.67 -11.35 0.58
N CYS A 143 6.01 -11.27 0.57
CA CYS A 143 6.77 -11.00 -0.66
C CYS A 143 6.71 -12.14 -1.66
N ARG A 144 6.68 -13.40 -1.17
CA ARG A 144 6.51 -14.58 -2.03
C ARG A 144 5.14 -14.56 -2.71
N SER A 145 4.09 -14.34 -1.93
CA SER A 145 2.71 -14.26 -2.40
C SER A 145 2.53 -13.16 -3.46
N GLU A 146 3.19 -11.99 -3.33
CA GLU A 146 3.11 -10.94 -4.36
C GLU A 146 3.74 -11.37 -5.69
N LEU A 147 4.88 -12.05 -5.68
CA LEU A 147 5.48 -12.59 -6.90
C LEU A 147 4.60 -13.67 -7.55
N GLU A 148 4.01 -14.56 -6.74
CA GLU A 148 3.06 -15.56 -7.21
C GLU A 148 1.80 -14.92 -7.80
N LEU A 149 1.29 -13.85 -7.17
CA LEU A 149 0.16 -13.08 -7.66
C LEU A 149 0.42 -12.46 -9.04
N PHE A 150 1.62 -11.88 -9.26
CA PHE A 150 1.98 -11.34 -10.57
C PHE A 150 1.99 -12.42 -11.66
N ASN A 151 2.55 -13.59 -11.37
CA ASN A 151 2.50 -14.71 -12.30
C ASN A 151 1.06 -15.15 -12.60
N LYS A 152 0.20 -15.26 -11.57
CA LYS A 152 -1.21 -15.70 -11.71
C LYS A 152 -2.06 -14.70 -12.50
N VAL A 153 -1.83 -13.39 -12.33
CA VAL A 153 -2.66 -12.36 -12.97
C VAL A 153 -2.21 -12.04 -14.39
N LEU A 154 -0.91 -12.18 -14.68
CA LEU A 154 -0.37 -11.96 -16.03
C LEU A 154 -0.56 -13.17 -16.95
N GLY A 155 -0.85 -14.35 -16.42
CA GLY A 155 -1.20 -15.55 -17.16
C GLY A 155 -0.02 -16.48 -17.44
N ASP A 156 -0.34 -17.72 -17.81
CA ASP A 156 0.62 -18.83 -17.93
C ASP A 156 1.63 -18.65 -19.07
N GLU A 157 1.31 -17.79 -20.05
CA GLU A 157 2.21 -17.44 -21.15
C GLU A 157 3.31 -16.44 -20.77
N VAL A 158 3.33 -16.01 -19.49
CA VAL A 158 4.29 -15.04 -18.97
C VAL A 158 5.08 -15.65 -17.83
N VAL A 159 6.32 -15.25 -17.71
CA VAL A 159 7.20 -15.55 -16.58
C VAL A 159 7.59 -14.24 -15.93
N VAL A 160 7.38 -14.15 -14.63
CA VAL A 160 7.80 -13.01 -13.79
C VAL A 160 8.87 -13.50 -12.84
N GLU A 161 10.04 -12.89 -12.89
CA GLU A 161 11.17 -13.18 -12.00
C GLU A 161 11.60 -11.91 -11.29
N ARG A 162 11.83 -11.99 -9.98
CA ARG A 162 12.33 -10.85 -9.20
C ARG A 162 13.84 -10.74 -9.36
N GLU A 163 14.34 -9.62 -9.88
CA GLU A 163 15.76 -9.32 -10.07
C GLU A 163 16.35 -8.47 -8.93
N GLU A 164 15.57 -7.49 -8.43
CA GLU A 164 15.96 -6.65 -7.32
C GLU A 164 14.94 -6.79 -6.20
N HIS A 165 15.40 -6.87 -4.95
CA HIS A 165 14.52 -7.02 -3.80
C HIS A 165 14.92 -6.09 -2.65
N ILE A 166 14.00 -5.23 -2.23
CA ILE A 166 14.21 -4.24 -1.16
C ILE A 166 14.66 -4.89 0.16
N LEU A 167 14.09 -6.06 0.50
CA LEU A 167 14.42 -6.75 1.75
C LEU A 167 15.79 -7.44 1.73
N THR A 168 16.43 -7.58 0.57
CA THR A 168 17.80 -8.09 0.45
C THR A 168 18.82 -6.98 0.23
N GLY A 169 18.45 -5.73 0.46
CA GLY A 169 19.33 -4.57 0.42
C GLY A 169 19.32 -3.77 -0.89
N ALA A 170 18.50 -4.16 -1.87
CA ALA A 170 18.32 -3.36 -3.07
C ALA A 170 17.52 -2.07 -2.77
N ARG A 171 17.72 -1.04 -3.59
CA ARG A 171 17.00 0.23 -3.45
C ARG A 171 15.49 0.09 -3.68
N ARG A 172 15.07 -0.89 -4.46
CA ARG A 172 13.71 -1.10 -4.96
C ARG A 172 13.45 -2.58 -5.18
N CYS A 173 12.18 -2.93 -5.50
CA CYS A 173 11.89 -4.21 -6.12
C CYS A 173 11.82 -4.03 -7.65
N ALA A 174 12.41 -4.97 -8.39
CA ALA A 174 12.31 -5.00 -9.83
C ALA A 174 12.05 -6.43 -10.29
N TYR A 175 11.16 -6.55 -11.27
CA TYR A 175 10.70 -7.82 -11.80
C TYR A 175 10.88 -7.83 -13.31
N ARG A 176 11.62 -8.81 -13.81
CA ARG A 176 11.69 -9.10 -15.25
C ARG A 176 10.46 -9.87 -15.66
N VAL A 177 9.79 -9.35 -16.68
CA VAL A 177 8.58 -9.96 -17.24
C VAL A 177 8.83 -10.29 -18.71
N ARG A 178 8.74 -11.58 -19.03
CA ARG A 178 8.96 -12.09 -20.38
C ARG A 178 7.87 -13.05 -20.81
N LYS A 179 7.62 -13.13 -22.11
CA LYS A 179 6.78 -14.19 -22.64
C LYS A 179 7.49 -15.53 -22.51
N ARG A 180 6.77 -16.55 -22.07
CA ARG A 180 7.27 -17.91 -22.08
C ARG A 180 7.51 -18.32 -23.55
N GLY A 181 8.72 -18.72 -23.85
CA GLY A 181 9.02 -19.27 -25.19
C GLY A 181 8.20 -20.55 -25.44
N PRO A 182 8.01 -20.95 -26.70
CA PRO A 182 7.37 -22.22 -27.01
C PRO A 182 8.11 -23.33 -26.26
N ALA A 183 7.34 -24.16 -25.51
CA ALA A 183 7.91 -25.31 -24.83
C ALA A 183 8.66 -26.15 -25.86
N ALA A 184 9.96 -26.42 -25.61
CA ALA A 184 10.68 -27.38 -26.43
C ALA A 184 9.88 -28.70 -26.34
N ARG A 185 9.30 -29.10 -27.47
CA ARG A 185 8.63 -30.40 -27.60
C ARG A 185 9.74 -31.46 -27.44
N SER A 186 9.77 -32.14 -26.31
CA SER A 186 10.55 -33.35 -26.08
C SER A 186 9.88 -34.52 -26.78
#